data_8281ebb29cdea7f05ab57caa96e09ab0
#
_entry.id   8281ebb29cdea7f05ab57caa96e09ab0
#
_cell.length_a   1.000
_cell.length_b   1.000
_cell.length_c   1.000
_cell.angle_alpha   90.00
_cell.angle_beta   90.00
_cell.angle_gamma   90.00
#
_symmetry.space_group_name_H-M   'P 1'
#
loop_
_entity.id
_entity.type
_entity.pdbx_description
1 polymer ?
#
loop_
_entity_poly.entity_id
_entity_poly.type
_entity_poly.pdbx_seq_one_letter_code
_entity_poly.pdbx_strand_id
1 'polypeptide(L)'
;MTDHPEHTRRLQLKTIPLILLSILLGPLGNVLLGKGMKDIGAPYSNRLVDFLPLLYHAFLSPALWLGIACLLCFFLVHMLLFTWADYSYVQPATALAYAAVAVLSYLVLGEYVSPLRWSGIALICLGVFIVGRTHPNTTTGVAP
;
A
#
# COMPACT_ATOMS: atom_id res chain seq x y z
N MET A 1 -16.21 35.52 5.23
CA MET A 1 -15.26 34.49 5.66
C MET A 1 -14.67 33.91 4.41
N THR A 2 -13.55 34.48 3.98
CA THR A 2 -12.95 34.23 2.66
C THR A 2 -12.04 33.03 2.79
N ASP A 3 -12.58 31.88 2.37
CA ASP A 3 -11.81 30.65 2.22
C ASP A 3 -10.82 30.88 1.06
N HIS A 4 -9.54 31.02 1.38
CA HIS A 4 -8.50 31.27 0.38
C HIS A 4 -8.34 29.99 -0.48
N PRO A 5 -8.70 30.04 -1.77
CA PRO A 5 -8.56 28.89 -2.66
C PRO A 5 -7.10 28.41 -2.80
N GLU A 6 -6.17 29.25 -2.43
CA GLU A 6 -4.72 28.92 -2.40
C GLU A 6 -4.35 27.90 -1.33
N HIS A 7 -5.02 27.90 -0.18
CA HIS A 7 -4.70 26.98 0.92
C HIS A 7 -5.11 25.55 0.57
N THR A 8 -6.30 25.40 -0.03
CA THR A 8 -6.84 24.11 -0.48
C THR A 8 -5.99 23.51 -1.61
N ARG A 9 -5.54 24.37 -2.54
CA ARG A 9 -4.67 23.95 -3.65
C ARG A 9 -3.29 23.52 -3.18
N ARG A 10 -2.72 24.16 -2.19
CA ARG A 10 -1.42 23.80 -1.60
C ARG A 10 -1.49 22.48 -0.81
N LEU A 11 -2.61 22.20 -0.15
CA LEU A 11 -2.83 20.94 0.55
C LEU A 11 -2.98 19.78 -0.45
N GLN A 12 -3.74 19.98 -1.52
CA GLN A 12 -3.89 18.99 -2.58
C GLN A 12 -2.55 18.67 -3.27
N LEU A 13 -1.73 19.68 -3.55
CA LEU A 13 -0.41 19.49 -4.16
C LEU A 13 0.57 18.72 -3.28
N LYS A 14 0.40 18.74 -1.95
CA LYS A 14 1.22 17.94 -1.01
C LYS A 14 0.65 16.54 -0.77
N THR A 15 -0.65 16.37 -0.90
CA THR A 15 -1.34 15.10 -0.65
C THR A 15 -1.10 14.09 -1.78
N ILE A 16 -1.10 14.55 -3.04
CA ILE A 16 -0.89 13.67 -4.21
C ILE A 16 0.45 12.91 -4.14
N PRO A 17 1.62 13.54 -3.93
CA PRO A 17 2.88 12.81 -3.86
C PRO A 17 2.94 11.84 -2.67
N LEU A 18 2.31 12.17 -1.55
CA LEU A 18 2.23 11.26 -0.40
C LEU A 18 1.35 10.04 -0.70
N ILE A 19 0.23 10.22 -1.40
CA ILE A 19 -0.61 9.11 -1.86
C ILE A 19 0.18 8.22 -2.83
N LEU A 20 0.85 8.80 -3.83
CA LEU A 20 1.68 8.04 -4.76
C LEU A 20 2.79 7.29 -4.06
N LEU A 21 3.45 7.92 -3.09
CA LEU A 21 4.49 7.30 -2.29
C LEU A 21 3.93 6.12 -1.48
N SER A 22 2.75 6.26 -0.87
CA SER A 22 2.12 5.16 -0.13
C SER A 22 1.69 4.02 -1.04
N ILE A 23 1.17 4.31 -2.25
CA ILE A 23 0.80 3.30 -3.25
C ILE A 23 2.02 2.50 -3.72
N LEU A 24 3.22 3.06 -3.69
CA LEU A 24 4.45 2.38 -4.08
C LEU A 24 5.11 1.65 -2.90
N LEU A 25 5.25 2.29 -1.74
CA LEU A 25 5.95 1.71 -0.60
C LEU A 25 5.25 0.48 -0.03
N GLY A 26 3.92 0.52 0.09
CA GLY A 26 3.15 -0.61 0.63
C GLY A 26 3.33 -1.89 -0.19
N PRO A 27 3.01 -1.86 -1.51
CA PRO A 27 3.22 -3.01 -2.39
C PRO A 27 4.67 -3.47 -2.45
N LEU A 28 5.63 -2.55 -2.52
CA LEU A 28 7.04 -2.89 -2.56
C LEU A 28 7.47 -3.62 -1.28
N GLY A 29 7.07 -3.13 -0.11
CA GLY A 29 7.33 -3.78 1.17
C GLY A 29 6.74 -5.18 1.25
N ASN A 30 5.48 -5.35 0.82
CA ASN A 30 4.81 -6.65 0.78
C ASN A 30 5.50 -7.65 -0.16
N VAL A 31 5.91 -7.20 -1.34
CA VAL A 31 6.61 -8.05 -2.33
C VAL A 31 8.01 -8.44 -1.84
N LEU A 32 8.75 -7.52 -1.20
CA LEU A 32 10.05 -7.82 -0.60
C LEU A 32 9.93 -8.81 0.55
N LEU A 33 8.91 -8.68 1.42
CA LEU A 33 8.61 -9.67 2.45
C LEU A 33 8.28 -11.02 1.84
N GLY A 34 7.41 -11.06 0.82
CA GLY A 34 7.04 -12.27 0.11
C GLY A 34 8.25 -12.95 -0.52
N LYS A 35 9.15 -12.18 -1.14
CA LYS A 35 10.40 -12.68 -1.71
C LYS A 35 11.30 -13.24 -0.61
N GLY A 36 11.55 -12.50 0.45
CA GLY A 36 12.37 -12.95 1.57
C GLY A 36 11.86 -14.25 2.21
N MET A 37 10.53 -14.39 2.34
CA MET A 37 9.93 -15.62 2.84
C MET A 37 10.07 -16.79 1.86
N LYS A 38 9.94 -16.55 0.55
CA LYS A 38 10.14 -17.59 -0.48
C LYS A 38 11.59 -18.07 -0.52
N ASP A 39 12.55 -17.16 -0.38
CA ASP A 39 13.99 -17.47 -0.40
C ASP A 39 14.40 -18.34 0.82
N ILE A 40 13.71 -18.20 1.95
CA ILE A 40 13.92 -19.01 3.16
C ILE A 40 13.33 -20.40 3.01
N GLY A 41 12.25 -20.55 2.21
CA GLY A 41 11.56 -21.82 1.97
C GLY A 41 10.52 -22.16 3.02
N ALA A 42 9.77 -23.25 2.77
CA ALA A 42 8.75 -23.73 3.69
C ALA A 42 9.39 -24.64 4.77
N PRO A 43 8.84 -24.67 5.99
CA PRO A 43 9.31 -25.62 7.02
C PRO A 43 9.11 -27.04 6.54
N TYR A 44 10.13 -27.88 6.70
CA TYR A 44 10.13 -29.29 6.24
C TYR A 44 9.16 -30.19 7.01
N SER A 45 8.67 -29.75 8.17
CA SER A 45 7.79 -30.52 9.04
C SER A 45 6.93 -29.58 9.90
N ASN A 46 5.78 -30.09 10.37
CA ASN A 46 4.88 -29.38 11.30
C ASN A 46 5.37 -29.34 12.76
N ARG A 47 6.65 -29.60 13.03
CA ARG A 47 7.19 -29.58 14.39
C ARG A 47 7.66 -28.18 14.74
N LEU A 48 7.35 -27.75 15.96
CA LEU A 48 7.77 -26.42 16.50
C LEU A 48 9.30 -26.20 16.46
N VAL A 49 10.07 -27.29 16.51
CA VAL A 49 11.55 -27.24 16.46
C VAL A 49 12.07 -26.75 15.10
N ASP A 50 11.33 -27.00 14.02
CA ASP A 50 11.72 -26.62 12.66
C ASP A 50 11.47 -25.13 12.37
N PHE A 51 10.72 -24.46 13.25
CA PHE A 51 10.51 -23.02 13.16
C PHE A 51 11.72 -22.20 13.65
N LEU A 52 12.54 -22.77 14.53
CA LEU A 52 13.70 -22.06 15.07
C LEU A 52 14.74 -21.70 14.00
N PRO A 53 15.21 -22.64 13.16
CA PRO A 53 16.13 -22.33 12.06
C PRO A 53 15.48 -21.40 11.01
N LEU A 54 14.17 -21.56 10.75
CA LEU A 54 13.45 -20.67 9.85
C LEU A 54 13.48 -19.21 10.37
N LEU A 55 13.21 -19.02 11.65
CA LEU A 55 13.25 -17.72 12.30
C LEU A 55 14.66 -17.11 12.26
N TYR A 56 15.70 -17.93 12.49
CA TYR A 56 17.09 -17.50 12.38
C TYR A 56 17.45 -17.05 10.96
N HIS A 57 17.08 -17.80 9.92
CA HIS A 57 17.28 -17.41 8.52
C HIS A 57 16.46 -16.18 8.15
N ALA A 58 15.24 -16.05 8.69
CA ALA A 58 14.43 -14.85 8.51
C ALA A 58 15.13 -13.60 9.07
N PHE A 59 15.72 -13.72 10.24
CA PHE A 59 16.42 -12.61 10.90
C PHE A 59 17.67 -12.18 10.12
N LEU A 60 18.33 -13.10 9.42
CA LEU A 60 19.51 -12.84 8.60
C LEU A 60 19.17 -12.36 7.17
N SER A 61 17.92 -12.43 6.74
CA SER A 61 17.53 -12.07 5.39
C SER A 61 17.47 -10.54 5.19
N PRO A 62 18.31 -9.96 4.32
CA PRO A 62 18.27 -8.52 4.06
C PRO A 62 16.99 -8.11 3.35
N ALA A 63 16.38 -8.99 2.54
CA ALA A 63 15.12 -8.73 1.86
C ALA A 63 13.97 -8.52 2.85
N LEU A 64 13.93 -9.30 3.95
CA LEU A 64 12.93 -9.13 5.00
C LEU A 64 13.11 -7.80 5.73
N TRP A 65 14.32 -7.42 6.09
CA TRP A 65 14.58 -6.14 6.74
C TRP A 65 14.23 -4.95 5.86
N LEU A 66 14.56 -5.04 4.57
CA LEU A 66 14.19 -4.00 3.60
C LEU A 66 12.67 -3.91 3.44
N GLY A 67 11.98 -5.04 3.39
CA GLY A 67 10.52 -5.11 3.33
C GLY A 67 9.87 -4.48 4.56
N ILE A 68 10.37 -4.80 5.76
CA ILE A 68 9.91 -4.20 7.03
C ILE A 68 10.15 -2.70 7.03
N ALA A 69 11.33 -2.22 6.62
CA ALA A 69 11.63 -0.81 6.54
C ALA A 69 10.69 -0.06 5.59
N CYS A 70 10.41 -0.63 4.40
CA CYS A 70 9.43 -0.08 3.46
C CYS A 70 8.03 0.01 4.07
N LEU A 71 7.59 -1.03 4.79
CA LEU A 71 6.28 -1.02 5.45
C LEU A 71 6.19 -0.02 6.60
N LEU A 72 7.27 0.16 7.37
CA LEU A 72 7.32 1.20 8.39
C LEU A 72 7.26 2.60 7.77
N CYS A 73 8.00 2.85 6.70
CA CYS A 73 7.91 4.09 5.95
C CYS A 73 6.50 4.31 5.36
N PHE A 74 5.90 3.27 4.79
CA PHE A 74 4.51 3.30 4.33
C PHE A 74 3.56 3.69 5.46
N PHE A 75 3.69 3.06 6.64
CA PHE A 75 2.85 3.34 7.79
C PHE A 75 2.98 4.81 8.24
N LEU A 76 4.20 5.34 8.32
CA LEU A 76 4.43 6.75 8.69
C LEU A 76 3.81 7.71 7.67
N VAL A 77 4.01 7.46 6.38
CA VAL A 77 3.40 8.25 5.30
C VAL A 77 1.87 8.19 5.37
N HIS A 78 1.32 7.01 5.66
CA HIS A 78 -0.12 6.80 5.77
C HIS A 78 -0.71 7.52 6.98
N MET A 79 -0.03 7.49 8.13
CA MET A 79 -0.41 8.27 9.31
C MET A 79 -0.41 9.77 9.01
N LEU A 80 0.62 10.24 8.30
CA LEU A 80 0.73 11.64 7.91
C LEU A 80 -0.38 12.06 6.94
N LEU A 81 -0.77 11.18 6.00
CA LEU A 81 -1.89 11.41 5.10
C LEU A 81 -3.20 11.65 5.85
N PHE A 82 -3.47 10.84 6.87
CA PHE A 82 -4.72 10.96 7.66
C PHE A 82 -4.78 12.20 8.54
N THR A 83 -3.66 12.88 8.79
CA THR A 83 -3.69 14.16 9.52
C THR A 83 -4.17 15.33 8.65
N TRP A 84 -4.07 15.20 7.31
CA TRP A 84 -4.31 16.32 6.38
C TRP A 84 -5.38 16.06 5.34
N ALA A 85 -5.68 14.81 5.03
CA ALA A 85 -6.59 14.44 3.97
C ALA A 85 -7.80 13.66 4.50
N ASP A 86 -8.95 13.88 3.87
CA ASP A 86 -10.18 13.16 4.22
C ASP A 86 -10.03 11.66 3.95
N TYR A 87 -10.38 10.87 4.95
CA TYR A 87 -10.31 9.41 4.90
C TYR A 87 -11.10 8.83 3.73
N SER A 88 -12.27 9.42 3.41
CA SER A 88 -13.15 9.00 2.33
C SER A 88 -12.52 9.16 0.93
N TYR A 89 -11.54 10.05 0.79
CA TYR A 89 -10.77 10.23 -0.45
C TYR A 89 -9.52 9.36 -0.49
N VAL A 90 -8.78 9.28 0.62
CA VAL A 90 -7.51 8.55 0.71
C VAL A 90 -7.71 7.05 0.54
N GLN A 91 -8.73 6.47 1.16
CA GLN A 91 -8.98 5.04 1.11
C GLN A 91 -9.25 4.49 -0.29
N PRO A 92 -10.17 5.06 -1.09
CA PRO A 92 -10.32 4.61 -2.47
C PRO A 92 -9.06 4.80 -3.31
N ALA A 93 -8.34 5.92 -3.13
CA ALA A 93 -7.11 6.18 -3.87
C ALA A 93 -6.03 5.15 -3.57
N THR A 94 -5.87 4.75 -2.30
CA THR A 94 -4.90 3.72 -1.89
C THR A 94 -5.29 2.30 -2.33
N ALA A 95 -6.54 2.08 -2.76
CA ALA A 95 -6.94 0.79 -3.34
C ALA A 95 -6.15 0.44 -4.62
N LEU A 96 -5.58 1.43 -5.33
CA LEU A 96 -4.63 1.18 -6.42
C LEU A 96 -3.37 0.41 -5.98
N ALA A 97 -3.04 0.42 -4.69
CA ALA A 97 -1.96 -0.40 -4.16
C ALA A 97 -2.17 -1.89 -4.39
N TYR A 98 -3.43 -2.38 -4.41
CA TYR A 98 -3.73 -3.79 -4.73
C TYR A 98 -3.36 -4.14 -6.18
N ALA A 99 -3.60 -3.23 -7.12
CA ALA A 99 -3.16 -3.40 -8.49
C ALA A 99 -1.63 -3.42 -8.58
N ALA A 100 -0.96 -2.52 -7.87
CA ALA A 100 0.50 -2.48 -7.81
C ALA A 100 1.11 -3.75 -7.20
N VAL A 101 0.51 -4.29 -6.11
CA VAL A 101 0.94 -5.59 -5.53
C VAL A 101 0.87 -6.70 -6.58
N ALA A 102 -0.24 -6.81 -7.30
CA ALA A 102 -0.42 -7.88 -8.28
C ALA A 102 0.58 -7.80 -9.43
N VAL A 103 0.82 -6.59 -9.95
CA VAL A 103 1.82 -6.36 -11.01
C VAL A 103 3.24 -6.65 -10.50
N LEU A 104 3.60 -6.17 -9.31
CA LEU A 104 4.91 -6.42 -8.72
C LEU A 104 5.11 -7.91 -8.38
N SER A 105 4.09 -8.61 -7.87
CA SER A 105 4.16 -10.05 -7.60
C SER A 105 4.39 -10.83 -8.89
N TYR A 106 3.72 -10.46 -9.98
CA TYR A 106 3.93 -11.07 -11.28
C TYR A 106 5.36 -10.84 -11.80
N LEU A 107 5.87 -9.59 -11.70
CA LEU A 107 7.18 -9.22 -12.26
C LEU A 107 8.35 -9.70 -11.39
N VAL A 108 8.25 -9.59 -10.06
CA VAL A 108 9.37 -9.82 -9.12
C VAL A 108 9.38 -11.25 -8.60
N LEU A 109 8.21 -11.79 -8.27
CA LEU A 109 8.08 -13.14 -7.71
C LEU A 109 7.81 -14.21 -8.78
N GLY A 110 7.54 -13.81 -10.03
CA GLY A 110 7.17 -14.74 -11.11
C GLY A 110 5.87 -15.49 -10.83
N GLU A 111 4.99 -14.93 -10.01
CA GLU A 111 3.73 -15.58 -9.65
C GLU A 111 2.74 -15.54 -10.80
N TYR A 112 2.09 -16.68 -11.07
CA TYR A 112 1.01 -16.71 -12.03
C TYR A 112 -0.23 -16.02 -11.44
N VAL A 113 -0.64 -14.93 -12.07
CA VAL A 113 -1.86 -14.20 -11.74
C VAL A 113 -2.99 -14.71 -12.62
N SER A 114 -4.00 -15.33 -12.02
CA SER A 114 -5.13 -15.89 -12.77
C SER A 114 -5.93 -14.78 -13.48
N PRO A 115 -6.61 -15.09 -14.60
CA PRO A 115 -7.48 -14.13 -15.32
C PRO A 115 -8.55 -13.50 -14.42
N LEU A 116 -9.06 -14.27 -13.46
CA LEU A 116 -10.04 -13.79 -12.48
C LEU A 116 -9.44 -12.70 -11.57
N ARG A 117 -8.15 -12.82 -11.19
CA ARG A 117 -7.46 -11.76 -10.43
C ARG A 117 -7.26 -10.52 -11.27
N TRP A 118 -6.92 -10.65 -12.55
CA TRP A 118 -6.81 -9.53 -13.47
C TRP A 118 -8.13 -8.79 -13.65
N SER A 119 -9.26 -9.50 -13.75
CA SER A 119 -10.59 -8.88 -13.83
C SER A 119 -10.94 -8.12 -12.55
N GLY A 120 -10.60 -8.66 -11.36
CA GLY A 120 -10.75 -7.96 -10.08
C GLY A 120 -9.93 -6.68 -10.00
N ILE A 121 -8.69 -6.71 -10.48
CA ILE A 121 -7.81 -5.54 -10.55
C ILE A 121 -8.41 -4.45 -11.46
N ALA A 122 -8.90 -4.85 -12.64
CA ALA A 122 -9.56 -3.92 -13.56
C ALA A 122 -10.79 -3.26 -12.92
N LEU A 123 -11.57 -4.03 -12.15
CA LEU A 123 -12.74 -3.51 -11.43
C LEU A 123 -12.34 -2.52 -10.33
N ILE A 124 -11.25 -2.80 -9.58
CA ILE A 124 -10.69 -1.86 -8.59
C ILE A 124 -10.27 -0.56 -9.27
N CYS A 125 -9.53 -0.63 -10.36
CA CYS A 125 -9.09 0.56 -11.12
C CYS A 125 -10.28 1.37 -11.62
N LEU A 126 -11.33 0.71 -12.11
CA LEU A 126 -12.56 1.36 -12.53
C LEU A 126 -13.26 2.07 -11.36
N GLY A 127 -13.38 1.41 -10.22
CA GLY A 127 -13.95 1.98 -9.00
C GLY A 127 -13.20 3.23 -8.54
N VAL A 128 -11.86 3.14 -8.47
CA VAL A 128 -11.01 4.30 -8.11
C VAL A 128 -11.16 5.45 -9.10
N PHE A 129 -11.25 5.15 -10.40
CA PHE A 129 -11.46 6.15 -11.43
C PHE A 129 -12.79 6.87 -11.27
N ILE A 130 -13.86 6.15 -10.95
CA ILE A 130 -15.19 6.72 -10.70
C ILE A 130 -15.14 7.64 -9.47
N VAL A 131 -14.57 7.16 -8.36
CA VAL A 131 -14.42 7.95 -7.12
C VAL A 131 -13.51 9.16 -7.34
N GLY A 132 -12.43 9.03 -8.11
CA GLY A 132 -11.53 10.13 -8.42
C GLY A 132 -12.18 11.26 -9.26
N ARG A 133 -13.30 10.98 -9.93
CA ARG A 133 -14.08 12.00 -10.62
C ARG A 133 -15.07 12.74 -9.73
N THR A 134 -15.38 12.21 -8.55
CA THR A 134 -16.20 12.94 -7.58
C THR A 134 -15.31 13.96 -6.85
N HIS A 135 -15.78 15.21 -6.77
CA HIS A 135 -15.06 16.25 -6.05
C HIS A 135 -15.03 15.89 -4.55
N PRO A 136 -13.87 15.92 -3.89
CA PRO A 136 -13.82 15.80 -2.44
C PRO A 136 -14.55 17.00 -1.84
N ASN A 137 -15.73 16.76 -1.29
CA ASN A 137 -16.36 17.72 -0.39
C ASN A 137 -15.63 17.61 0.93
N THR A 138 -14.66 18.50 1.15
CA THR A 138 -14.15 18.75 2.50
C THR A 138 -15.32 19.16 3.37
N THR A 139 -15.77 18.28 4.22
CA THR A 139 -16.71 18.61 5.28
C THR A 139 -15.99 19.54 6.26
N THR A 140 -15.92 20.82 5.91
CA THR A 140 -15.73 21.88 6.89
C THR A 140 -16.90 21.81 7.85
N GLY A 141 -16.61 21.32 9.06
CA GLY A 141 -17.36 21.41 10.27
C GLY A 141 -18.87 21.62 10.14
N VAL A 142 -19.62 20.56 10.42
CA VAL A 142 -20.98 20.73 10.96
C VAL A 142 -20.82 21.46 12.27
N ALA A 143 -21.01 22.78 12.24
CA ALA A 143 -21.30 23.54 13.46
C ALA A 143 -22.67 23.12 13.97
N PRO A 144 -22.86 22.97 15.29
CA PRO A 144 -24.11 22.64 15.94
C PRO A 144 -25.18 23.69 15.73
#